data_c40aecc34eaf70155b0aefa54ca7164a
#
_entry.id   c40aecc34eaf70155b0aefa54ca7164a
#
_cell.length_a   1.000
_cell.length_b   1.000
_cell.length_c   1.000
_cell.angle_alpha   90.00
_cell.angle_beta   90.00
_cell.angle_gamma   90.00
#
_symmetry.space_group_name_H-M   'P 1'
#
loop_
_entity.id
_entity.type
_entity.pdbx_description
1 polymer ?
#
loop_
_entity_poly.entity_id
_entity_poly.type
_entity_poly.pdbx_seq_one_letter_code
_entity_poly.pdbx_strand_id
1 'polypeptide(L)'
;DPPAAQAAFRKAARIAHAAGREVSLTLSDPFCVGRHRAAFRALVREEVDILFANEAEILSLYEVDTFDDALAAVRAETKVACLTRSEKGSVIVSGDKLHIIDAEPAEVVDTTGAGDAYAAGFLAGHVRGKTLGHCGRLGALAAAEAISHFGARPVRSLAALAAERFGTAA
;
A
#
# COMPACT_ATOMS: atom_id res chain seq x y z
N ASP A 1 -5.35 17.99 -7.53
CA ASP A 1 -4.46 18.34 -8.62
C ASP A 1 -3.96 19.80 -8.70
N PRO A 2 -4.42 20.77 -7.86
CA PRO A 2 -3.88 22.13 -7.90
C PRO A 2 -2.38 22.16 -7.58
N PRO A 3 -1.59 23.07 -8.16
CA PRO A 3 -0.14 23.18 -7.85
C PRO A 3 0.16 23.32 -6.35
N ALA A 4 -0.72 24.00 -5.61
CA ALA A 4 -0.58 24.15 -4.17
C ALA A 4 -0.68 22.80 -3.43
N ALA A 5 -1.54 21.86 -3.87
CA ALA A 5 -1.64 20.54 -3.28
C ALA A 5 -0.36 19.73 -3.56
N GLN A 6 0.17 19.75 -4.77
CA GLN A 6 1.43 19.07 -5.09
C GLN A 6 2.61 19.62 -4.27
N ALA A 7 2.66 20.94 -4.08
CA ALA A 7 3.68 21.57 -3.23
C ALA A 7 3.52 21.16 -1.76
N ALA A 8 2.27 20.98 -1.28
CA ALA A 8 1.98 20.54 0.08
C ALA A 8 2.47 19.11 0.34
N PHE A 9 2.28 18.17 -0.60
CA PHE A 9 2.82 16.81 -0.49
C PHE A 9 4.34 16.82 -0.32
N ARG A 10 5.06 17.52 -1.20
CA ARG A 10 6.52 17.63 -1.11
C ARG A 10 6.98 18.29 0.20
N LYS A 11 6.27 19.33 0.64
CA LYS A 11 6.59 20.00 1.92
C LYS A 11 6.37 19.06 3.10
N ALA A 12 5.28 18.31 3.13
CA ALA A 12 4.98 17.33 4.18
C ALA A 12 6.06 16.23 4.24
N ALA A 13 6.46 15.68 3.08
CA ALA A 13 7.50 14.68 2.99
C ALA A 13 8.84 15.19 3.56
N ARG A 14 9.27 16.38 3.17
CA ARG A 14 10.52 17.00 3.69
C ARG A 14 10.47 17.23 5.20
N ILE A 15 9.32 17.66 5.73
CA ILE A 15 9.15 17.84 7.19
C ILE A 15 9.27 16.49 7.90
N ALA A 16 8.67 15.42 7.36
CA ALA A 16 8.76 14.08 7.92
C ALA A 16 10.22 13.59 7.93
N HIS A 17 10.93 13.69 6.81
CA HIS A 17 12.34 13.30 6.70
C HIS A 17 13.25 14.13 7.63
N ALA A 18 13.03 15.44 7.73
CA ALA A 18 13.78 16.29 8.66
C ALA A 18 13.57 15.89 10.13
N ALA A 19 12.43 15.26 10.43
CA ALA A 19 12.13 14.70 11.74
C ALA A 19 12.53 13.22 11.90
N GLY A 20 13.26 12.64 10.92
CA GLY A 20 13.68 11.24 10.93
C GLY A 20 12.51 10.26 10.81
N ARG A 21 11.43 10.65 10.11
CA ARG A 21 10.24 9.82 9.90
C ARG A 21 10.14 9.37 8.46
N GLU A 22 9.54 8.20 8.26
CA GLU A 22 9.24 7.65 6.94
C GLU A 22 7.99 8.29 6.33
N VAL A 23 7.95 8.32 5.01
CA VAL A 23 6.83 8.81 4.21
C VAL A 23 6.19 7.64 3.48
N SER A 24 4.89 7.42 3.71
CA SER A 24 4.10 6.47 2.93
C SER A 24 3.15 7.19 1.98
N LEU A 25 2.95 6.63 0.80
CA LEU A 25 2.07 7.16 -0.23
C LEU A 25 1.21 6.04 -0.82
N THR A 26 -0.08 6.30 -1.03
CA THR A 26 -0.92 5.50 -1.93
C THR A 26 -1.15 6.22 -3.25
N LEU A 27 -1.15 5.50 -4.37
CA LEU A 27 -1.44 6.08 -5.68
C LEU A 27 -2.93 6.37 -5.88
N SER A 28 -3.79 5.66 -5.18
CA SER A 28 -5.24 5.87 -4.99
C SER A 28 -6.12 5.73 -6.24
N ASP A 29 -5.66 6.12 -7.44
CA ASP A 29 -6.47 6.15 -8.66
C ASP A 29 -5.60 6.14 -9.91
N PRO A 30 -5.75 5.17 -10.82
CA PRO A 30 -4.95 5.06 -12.05
C PRO A 30 -5.17 6.25 -13.01
N PHE A 31 -6.35 6.89 -13.00
CA PHE A 31 -6.59 8.09 -13.82
C PHE A 31 -5.83 9.30 -13.30
N CYS A 32 -5.75 9.46 -11.98
CA CYS A 32 -4.94 10.50 -11.36
C CYS A 32 -3.45 10.27 -11.66
N VAL A 33 -2.99 9.03 -11.51
CA VAL A 33 -1.63 8.63 -11.87
C VAL A 33 -1.32 8.96 -13.32
N GLY A 34 -2.18 8.59 -14.27
CA GLY A 34 -1.98 8.85 -15.69
C GLY A 34 -1.85 10.33 -16.02
N ARG A 35 -2.68 11.19 -15.38
CA ARG A 35 -2.63 12.65 -15.58
C ARG A 35 -1.39 13.33 -15.00
N HIS A 36 -0.84 12.79 -13.90
CA HIS A 36 0.26 13.41 -13.16
C HIS A 36 1.49 12.49 -13.05
N ARG A 37 1.65 11.57 -13.98
CA ARG A 37 2.66 10.49 -13.94
C ARG A 37 4.07 10.97 -13.61
N ALA A 38 4.54 11.98 -14.33
CA ALA A 38 5.89 12.52 -14.10
C ALA A 38 6.06 13.06 -12.66
N ALA A 39 5.02 13.71 -12.12
CA ALA A 39 5.04 14.22 -10.75
C ALA A 39 5.00 13.09 -9.71
N PHE A 40 4.17 12.05 -9.95
CA PHE A 40 4.15 10.85 -9.09
C PHE A 40 5.48 10.09 -9.13
N ARG A 41 6.05 9.86 -10.34
CA ARG A 41 7.36 9.22 -10.49
C ARG A 41 8.46 9.95 -9.72
N ALA A 42 8.50 11.29 -9.85
CA ALA A 42 9.45 12.11 -9.11
C ALA A 42 9.23 12.00 -7.58
N LEU A 43 7.97 12.07 -7.12
CA LEU A 43 7.64 11.96 -5.70
C LEU A 43 8.03 10.59 -5.13
N VAL A 44 7.69 9.50 -5.84
CA VAL A 44 8.02 8.13 -5.46
C VAL A 44 9.52 7.94 -5.31
N ARG A 45 10.29 8.41 -6.27
CA ARG A 45 11.75 8.23 -6.28
C ARG A 45 12.48 9.09 -5.25
N GLU A 46 11.97 10.32 -5.00
CA GLU A 46 12.68 11.32 -4.20
C GLU A 46 12.25 11.37 -2.75
N GLU A 47 10.98 11.05 -2.45
CA GLU A 47 10.39 11.36 -1.16
C GLU A 47 9.64 10.20 -0.49
N VAL A 48 9.31 9.11 -1.22
CA VAL A 48 8.48 8.02 -0.68
C VAL A 48 9.33 6.86 -0.20
N ASP A 49 9.14 6.48 1.06
CA ASP A 49 9.79 5.31 1.65
C ASP A 49 8.95 4.04 1.47
N ILE A 50 7.61 4.15 1.59
CA ILE A 50 6.67 3.04 1.47
C ILE A 50 5.58 3.41 0.46
N LEU A 51 5.54 2.70 -0.67
CA LEU A 51 4.54 2.88 -1.71
C LEU A 51 3.43 1.84 -1.60
N PHE A 52 2.17 2.28 -1.62
CA PHE A 52 1.00 1.42 -1.79
C PHE A 52 0.38 1.68 -3.16
N ALA A 53 0.09 0.61 -3.89
CA ALA A 53 -0.59 0.68 -5.18
C ALA A 53 -1.34 -0.63 -5.46
N ASN A 54 -2.41 -0.55 -6.26
CA ASN A 54 -2.95 -1.75 -6.88
C ASN A 54 -2.28 -2.04 -8.24
N GLU A 55 -2.59 -3.20 -8.82
CA GLU A 55 -2.00 -3.62 -10.11
C GLU A 55 -2.23 -2.58 -11.22
N ALA A 56 -3.44 -2.02 -11.35
CA ALA A 56 -3.75 -1.03 -12.37
C ALA A 56 -3.00 0.30 -12.17
N GLU A 57 -2.86 0.73 -10.94
CA GLU A 57 -2.14 1.96 -10.60
C GLU A 57 -0.65 1.85 -10.90
N ILE A 58 -0.03 0.71 -10.54
CA ILE A 58 1.40 0.53 -10.76
C ILE A 58 1.73 0.35 -12.24
N LEU A 59 0.90 -0.35 -13.02
CA LEU A 59 1.01 -0.43 -14.47
C LEU A 59 0.91 0.97 -15.10
N SER A 60 -0.07 1.77 -14.66
CA SER A 60 -0.23 3.16 -15.13
C SER A 60 0.96 4.04 -14.78
N LEU A 61 1.55 3.88 -13.59
CA LEU A 61 2.70 4.68 -13.16
C LEU A 61 3.92 4.45 -14.04
N TYR A 62 4.20 3.19 -14.39
CA TYR A 62 5.39 2.80 -15.14
C TYR A 62 5.17 2.66 -16.64
N GLU A 63 3.93 2.80 -17.13
CA GLU A 63 3.56 2.65 -18.56
C GLU A 63 3.99 1.29 -19.13
N VAL A 64 3.71 0.24 -18.38
CA VAL A 64 4.04 -1.13 -18.76
C VAL A 64 2.79 -2.00 -18.80
N ASP A 65 2.86 -3.08 -19.60
CA ASP A 65 1.73 -3.96 -19.84
C ASP A 65 1.66 -5.15 -18.86
N THR A 66 2.78 -5.47 -18.19
CA THR A 66 2.82 -6.63 -17.30
C THR A 66 3.14 -6.23 -15.86
N PHE A 67 2.58 -6.99 -14.92
CA PHE A 67 2.88 -6.79 -13.49
C PHE A 67 4.36 -7.02 -13.17
N ASP A 68 5.01 -7.97 -13.85
CA ASP A 68 6.42 -8.28 -13.62
C ASP A 68 7.33 -7.12 -14.05
N ASP A 69 7.00 -6.44 -15.16
CA ASP A 69 7.72 -5.24 -15.59
C ASP A 69 7.53 -4.09 -14.60
N ALA A 70 6.29 -3.90 -14.10
CA ALA A 70 6.01 -2.90 -13.08
C ALA A 70 6.74 -3.19 -11.76
N LEU A 71 6.78 -4.47 -11.35
CA LEU A 71 7.49 -4.94 -10.17
C LEU A 71 9.00 -4.69 -10.29
N ALA A 72 9.57 -4.97 -11.45
CA ALA A 72 10.99 -4.69 -11.72
C ALA A 72 11.30 -3.18 -11.64
N ALA A 73 10.44 -2.35 -12.22
CA ALA A 73 10.60 -0.90 -12.22
C ALA A 73 10.50 -0.29 -10.81
N VAL A 74 9.45 -0.64 -10.05
CA VAL A 74 9.26 -0.08 -8.71
C VAL A 74 10.36 -0.50 -7.74
N ARG A 75 10.88 -1.70 -7.88
CA ARG A 75 11.96 -2.24 -7.06
C ARG A 75 13.23 -1.39 -7.12
N ALA A 76 13.49 -0.75 -8.27
CA ALA A 76 14.65 0.12 -8.46
C ALA A 76 14.45 1.53 -7.86
N GLU A 77 13.21 1.93 -7.55
CA GLU A 77 12.88 3.31 -7.18
C GLU A 77 12.40 3.49 -5.73
N THR A 78 11.95 2.43 -5.04
CA THR A 78 11.38 2.55 -3.69
C THR A 78 12.11 1.66 -2.68
N LYS A 79 12.11 2.05 -1.40
CA LYS A 79 12.61 1.19 -0.32
C LYS A 79 11.66 0.01 -0.07
N VAL A 80 10.34 0.28 -0.04
CA VAL A 80 9.30 -0.73 0.12
C VAL A 80 8.16 -0.41 -0.82
N ALA A 81 7.69 -1.37 -1.60
CA ALA A 81 6.44 -1.27 -2.36
C ALA A 81 5.50 -2.41 -1.98
N CYS A 82 4.25 -2.07 -1.72
CA CYS A 82 3.15 -2.98 -1.39
C CYS A 82 2.14 -2.94 -2.52
N LEU A 83 2.11 -3.97 -3.35
CA LEU A 83 1.32 -4.02 -4.57
C LEU A 83 0.15 -5.01 -4.41
N THR A 84 -1.07 -4.50 -4.30
CA THR A 84 -2.28 -5.31 -4.15
C THR A 84 -2.80 -5.78 -5.51
N ARG A 85 -3.34 -7.01 -5.57
CA ARG A 85 -3.76 -7.71 -6.79
C ARG A 85 -5.12 -8.40 -6.64
N SER A 86 -6.02 -7.78 -5.90
CA SER A 86 -7.37 -8.30 -5.62
C SER A 86 -7.32 -9.73 -5.04
N GLU A 87 -8.03 -10.69 -5.64
CA GLU A 87 -8.05 -12.10 -5.23
C GLU A 87 -6.70 -12.82 -5.34
N LYS A 88 -5.74 -12.25 -6.07
CA LYS A 88 -4.37 -12.76 -6.15
C LYS A 88 -3.50 -12.34 -4.94
N GLY A 89 -4.08 -11.63 -3.97
CA GLY A 89 -3.38 -11.16 -2.78
C GLY A 89 -2.52 -9.94 -3.01
N SER A 90 -1.29 -9.95 -2.51
CA SER A 90 -0.36 -8.82 -2.67
C SER A 90 1.09 -9.28 -2.77
N VAL A 91 1.91 -8.42 -3.36
CA VAL A 91 3.36 -8.59 -3.45
C VAL A 91 4.03 -7.41 -2.75
N ILE A 92 4.92 -7.71 -1.80
CA ILE A 92 5.73 -6.69 -1.12
C ILE A 92 7.17 -6.87 -1.56
N VAL A 93 7.77 -5.80 -2.05
CA VAL A 93 9.18 -5.81 -2.46
C VAL A 93 9.98 -4.80 -1.64
N SER A 94 11.19 -5.21 -1.23
CA SER A 94 12.14 -4.34 -0.53
C SER A 94 13.56 -4.80 -0.87
N GLY A 95 14.28 -4.03 -1.67
CA GLY A 95 15.56 -4.43 -2.22
C GLY A 95 15.43 -5.76 -2.97
N ASP A 96 16.23 -6.76 -2.60
CA ASP A 96 16.17 -8.11 -3.22
C ASP A 96 15.13 -9.04 -2.61
N LYS A 97 14.43 -8.61 -1.57
CA LYS A 97 13.42 -9.42 -0.88
C LYS A 97 12.06 -9.24 -1.53
N LEU A 98 11.39 -10.37 -1.74
CA LEU A 98 10.03 -10.44 -2.24
C LEU A 98 9.19 -11.26 -1.26
N HIS A 99 8.01 -10.74 -0.90
CA HIS A 99 7.03 -11.45 -0.08
C HIS A 99 5.72 -11.52 -0.88
N ILE A 100 5.28 -12.73 -1.17
CA ILE A 100 3.98 -13.00 -1.78
C ILE A 100 3.02 -13.31 -0.63
N ILE A 101 1.93 -12.58 -0.57
CA ILE A 101 0.91 -12.68 0.48
C ILE A 101 -0.40 -13.08 -0.19
N ASP A 102 -0.94 -14.20 0.21
CA ASP A 102 -2.25 -14.65 -0.28
C ASP A 102 -3.35 -13.71 0.19
N ALA A 103 -4.42 -13.60 -0.60
CA ALA A 103 -5.62 -12.91 -0.18
C ALA A 103 -6.28 -13.66 1.00
N GLU A 104 -6.77 -12.93 2.00
CA GLU A 104 -7.62 -13.52 3.03
C GLU A 104 -9.03 -13.76 2.45
N PRO A 105 -9.63 -14.92 2.73
CA PRO A 105 -10.98 -15.23 2.26
C PRO A 105 -12.00 -14.21 2.79
N ALA A 106 -12.82 -13.66 1.90
CA ALA A 106 -13.89 -12.75 2.26
C ALA A 106 -15.09 -12.89 1.29
N GLU A 107 -16.29 -12.65 1.79
CA GLU A 107 -17.44 -12.40 0.95
C GLU A 107 -17.41 -10.92 0.53
N VAL A 108 -17.28 -10.66 -0.77
CA VAL A 108 -17.13 -9.31 -1.27
C VAL A 108 -18.49 -8.63 -1.38
N VAL A 109 -18.72 -7.60 -0.56
CA VAL A 109 -19.93 -6.77 -0.54
C VAL A 109 -19.65 -5.39 -1.13
N ASP A 110 -18.58 -4.72 -0.69
CA ASP A 110 -18.18 -3.38 -1.15
C ASP A 110 -16.66 -3.26 -1.10
N THR A 111 -16.02 -2.93 -2.20
CA THR A 111 -14.55 -2.79 -2.26
C THR A 111 -14.04 -1.41 -1.84
N THR A 112 -14.94 -0.50 -1.47
CA THR A 112 -14.59 0.86 -1.05
C THR A 112 -13.68 0.82 0.19
N GLY A 113 -12.51 1.47 0.09
CA GLY A 113 -11.56 1.54 1.20
C GLY A 113 -10.68 0.31 1.40
N ALA A 114 -10.77 -0.72 0.54
CA ALA A 114 -9.92 -1.92 0.64
C ALA A 114 -8.42 -1.59 0.66
N GLY A 115 -7.98 -0.70 -0.23
CA GLY A 115 -6.59 -0.24 -0.30
C GLY A 115 -6.15 0.52 0.95
N ASP A 116 -7.01 1.38 1.48
CA ASP A 116 -6.74 2.15 2.71
C ASP A 116 -6.66 1.21 3.93
N ALA A 117 -7.58 0.24 4.02
CA ALA A 117 -7.56 -0.76 5.07
C ALA A 117 -6.29 -1.64 4.99
N TYR A 118 -5.90 -2.06 3.78
CA TYR A 118 -4.65 -2.78 3.57
C TYR A 118 -3.44 -1.96 4.06
N ALA A 119 -3.34 -0.69 3.65
CA ALA A 119 -2.27 0.19 4.08
C ALA A 119 -2.25 0.39 5.60
N ALA A 120 -3.43 0.56 6.22
CA ALA A 120 -3.55 0.70 7.68
C ALA A 120 -3.07 -0.55 8.42
N GLY A 121 -3.48 -1.74 7.99
CA GLY A 121 -3.03 -3.02 8.58
C GLY A 121 -1.53 -3.22 8.42
N PHE A 122 -0.99 -2.96 7.22
CA PHE A 122 0.44 -3.03 6.94
C PHE A 122 1.24 -2.09 7.86
N LEU A 123 0.87 -0.80 7.89
CA LEU A 123 1.56 0.22 8.68
C LEU A 123 1.46 -0.06 10.18
N ALA A 124 0.34 -0.60 10.66
CA ALA A 124 0.18 -1.01 12.05
C ALA A 124 1.22 -2.07 12.47
N GLY A 125 1.56 -3.01 11.60
CA GLY A 125 2.64 -3.96 11.81
C GLY A 125 4.02 -3.31 11.68
N HIS A 126 4.21 -2.49 10.64
CA HIS A 126 5.48 -1.85 10.32
C HIS A 126 6.00 -0.97 11.47
N VAL A 127 5.17 -0.11 12.03
CA VAL A 127 5.55 0.77 13.16
C VAL A 127 5.83 -0.01 14.46
N ARG A 128 5.41 -1.27 14.54
CA ARG A 128 5.73 -2.18 15.64
C ARG A 128 6.95 -3.07 15.36
N GLY A 129 7.67 -2.83 14.26
CA GLY A 129 8.86 -3.57 13.90
C GLY A 129 8.61 -5.01 13.45
N LYS A 130 7.39 -5.34 13.00
CA LYS A 130 7.08 -6.67 12.45
C LYS A 130 7.77 -6.87 11.10
N THR A 131 7.99 -8.12 10.72
CA THR A 131 8.53 -8.45 9.38
C THR A 131 7.58 -7.99 8.28
N LEU A 132 8.09 -7.64 7.10
CA LEU A 132 7.28 -7.19 5.97
C LEU A 132 6.22 -8.22 5.56
N GLY A 133 6.56 -9.51 5.60
CA GLY A 133 5.59 -10.58 5.35
C GLY A 133 4.46 -10.61 6.38
N HIS A 134 4.74 -10.32 7.65
CA HIS A 134 3.69 -10.21 8.68
C HIS A 134 2.86 -8.94 8.49
N CYS A 135 3.49 -7.82 8.15
CA CYS A 135 2.77 -6.58 7.83
C CYS A 135 1.79 -6.77 6.66
N GLY A 136 2.23 -7.48 5.61
CA GLY A 136 1.36 -7.80 4.47
C GLY A 136 0.15 -8.66 4.86
N ARG A 137 0.34 -9.66 5.75
CA ARG A 137 -0.79 -10.47 6.26
C ARG A 137 -1.77 -9.63 7.08
N LEU A 138 -1.29 -8.69 7.90
CA LEU A 138 -2.15 -7.75 8.62
C LEU A 138 -2.91 -6.84 7.65
N GLY A 139 -2.26 -6.39 6.58
CA GLY A 139 -2.90 -5.64 5.50
C GLY A 139 -3.99 -6.44 4.79
N ALA A 140 -3.70 -7.68 4.41
CA ALA A 140 -4.66 -8.57 3.75
C ALA A 140 -5.89 -8.83 4.65
N LEU A 141 -5.68 -9.08 5.94
CA LEU A 141 -6.75 -9.28 6.92
C LEU A 141 -7.64 -8.04 7.07
N ALA A 142 -7.03 -6.85 7.15
CA ALA A 142 -7.77 -5.60 7.26
C ALA A 142 -8.57 -5.30 5.98
N ALA A 143 -8.00 -5.56 4.81
CA ALA A 143 -8.71 -5.41 3.54
C ALA A 143 -9.89 -6.38 3.43
N ALA A 144 -9.70 -7.65 3.81
CA ALA A 144 -10.74 -8.68 3.79
C ALA A 144 -11.93 -8.31 4.68
N GLU A 145 -11.67 -7.77 5.88
CA GLU A 145 -12.73 -7.28 6.75
C GLU A 145 -13.46 -6.09 6.13
N ALA A 146 -12.72 -5.10 5.60
CA ALA A 146 -13.32 -3.90 5.02
C ALA A 146 -14.25 -4.21 3.83
N ILE A 147 -13.91 -5.19 3.00
CA ILE A 147 -14.74 -5.54 1.82
C ILE A 147 -15.93 -6.45 2.13
N SER A 148 -16.06 -6.95 3.36
CA SER A 148 -17.12 -7.88 3.75
C SER A 148 -18.44 -7.21 4.15
N HIS A 149 -18.52 -5.89 4.09
CA HIS A 149 -19.72 -5.10 4.42
C HIS A 149 -19.71 -3.76 3.66
N PHE A 150 -20.82 -3.01 3.72
CA PHE A 150 -20.89 -1.68 3.13
C PHE A 150 -20.10 -0.65 3.95
N GLY A 151 -19.36 0.20 3.25
CA GLY A 151 -18.61 1.32 3.81
C GLY A 151 -17.15 0.96 4.16
N ALA A 152 -16.29 1.98 4.12
CA ALA A 152 -14.84 1.84 4.20
C ALA A 152 -14.26 1.63 5.61
N ARG A 153 -15.08 1.70 6.66
CA ARG A 153 -14.60 1.57 8.05
C ARG A 153 -14.81 0.16 8.57
N PRO A 154 -13.82 -0.44 9.23
CA PRO A 154 -13.98 -1.74 9.85
C PRO A 154 -15.13 -1.78 10.84
N VAL A 155 -15.93 -2.84 10.78
CA VAL A 155 -17.03 -3.13 11.73
C VAL A 155 -16.51 -3.97 12.88
N ARG A 156 -15.58 -4.90 12.59
CA ARG A 156 -14.93 -5.74 13.61
C ARG A 156 -13.61 -5.11 14.08
N SER A 157 -13.22 -5.43 15.31
CA SER A 157 -11.88 -5.04 15.80
C SER A 157 -10.79 -5.75 15.02
N LEU A 158 -10.01 -5.01 14.24
CA LEU A 158 -8.87 -5.56 13.49
C LEU A 158 -7.81 -6.16 14.42
N ALA A 159 -7.63 -5.60 15.62
CA ALA A 159 -6.72 -6.17 16.62
C ALA A 159 -7.19 -7.53 17.13
N ALA A 160 -8.50 -7.70 17.38
CA ALA A 160 -9.07 -8.98 17.77
C ALA A 160 -8.93 -10.00 16.63
N LEU A 161 -9.26 -9.63 15.41
CA LEU A 161 -9.10 -10.48 14.23
C LEU A 161 -7.64 -10.93 14.04
N ALA A 162 -6.70 -10.01 14.19
CA ALA A 162 -5.28 -10.34 14.08
C ALA A 162 -4.83 -11.32 15.17
N ALA A 163 -5.31 -11.15 16.42
CA ALA A 163 -5.03 -12.07 17.51
C ALA A 163 -5.64 -13.45 17.28
N GLU A 164 -6.86 -13.53 16.76
CA GLU A 164 -7.53 -14.78 16.37
C GLU A 164 -6.76 -15.51 15.26
N ARG A 165 -6.30 -14.77 14.25
CA ARG A 165 -5.68 -15.34 13.04
C ARG A 165 -4.21 -15.68 13.20
N PHE A 166 -3.46 -14.86 13.92
CA PHE A 166 -1.98 -14.94 14.02
C PHE A 166 -1.46 -15.15 15.44
N GLY A 167 -2.33 -15.17 16.46
CA GLY A 167 -1.98 -15.26 17.87
C GLY A 167 -1.75 -13.89 18.53
N THR A 168 -1.71 -13.88 19.86
CA THR A 168 -1.64 -12.64 20.69
C THR A 168 -0.32 -11.85 20.56
N ALA A 169 0.68 -12.37 19.86
CA ALA A 169 1.93 -11.67 19.56
C ALA A 169 1.88 -10.86 18.24
N ALA A 170 0.71 -10.74 17.64
CA ALA A 170 0.51 -10.05 16.37
C ALA A 170 0.62 -8.50 16.51
#